data_f9e359eb00deca4d90cfe18f3f454bc1
#
_entry.id   f9e359eb00deca4d90cfe18f3f454bc1
#
_cell.length_a   1.000
_cell.length_b   1.000
_cell.length_c   1.000
_cell.angle_alpha   90.00
_cell.angle_beta   90.00
_cell.angle_gamma   90.00
#
_symmetry.space_group_name_H-M   'P 1'
#
loop_
_entity.id
_entity.type
_entity.pdbx_description
1 polymer ?
#
loop_
_entity_poly.entity_id
_entity_poly.type
_entity_poly.pdbx_seq_one_letter_code
_entity_poly.pdbx_strand_id
1 'polypeptide(L)'
;TEIKFISEEVGYGVVATEFIPAGTITWALDNFDREFSPADFESMDSIHKGILETYSFRNNLGNFVLCWDNGRFVNHSFNSNCISTAYDFEIAVRDIQKGEQLTDDYGYLNIQEPFRGINEGTKRKTVYPDDLKKYYKSWDEKLQKVFHKIPTLKQPLRELISEEKWNMIEEIANGKRE
;
A
#
# COMPACT_ATOMS: atom_id res chain seq x y z
N THR A 1 -11.86 -5.22 7.32
CA THR A 1 -11.06 -4.21 8.04
C THR A 1 -11.94 -3.15 8.68
N GLU A 2 -11.43 -2.43 9.66
CA GLU A 2 -12.06 -1.28 10.30
C GLU A 2 -11.01 -0.20 10.58
N ILE A 3 -11.46 1.07 10.70
CA ILE A 3 -10.60 2.19 11.10
C ILE A 3 -10.63 2.28 12.62
N LYS A 4 -9.44 2.33 13.25
CA LYS A 4 -9.28 2.52 14.70
C LYS A 4 -8.27 3.61 15.01
N PHE A 5 -8.46 4.29 16.12
CA PHE A 5 -7.43 5.16 16.70
C PHE A 5 -6.29 4.27 17.23
N ILE A 6 -5.08 4.52 16.76
CA ILE A 6 -3.89 3.74 17.09
C ILE A 6 -3.13 4.38 18.25
N SER A 7 -2.77 5.65 18.10
CA SER A 7 -2.06 6.43 19.13
C SER A 7 -2.09 7.93 18.78
N GLU A 8 -1.72 8.79 19.72
CA GLU A 8 -1.58 10.23 19.47
C GLU A 8 -0.51 10.55 18.41
N GLU A 9 0.52 9.70 18.27
CA GLU A 9 1.60 9.89 17.30
C GLU A 9 1.18 9.50 15.88
N VAL A 10 0.36 8.45 15.74
CA VAL A 10 -0.06 7.89 14.44
C VAL A 10 -1.42 8.40 13.99
N GLY A 11 -2.32 8.68 14.92
CA GLY A 11 -3.73 8.95 14.64
C GLY A 11 -4.51 7.66 14.37
N TYR A 12 -5.28 7.63 13.28
CA TYR A 12 -6.09 6.49 12.88
C TYR A 12 -5.33 5.53 11.96
N GLY A 13 -5.70 4.26 11.99
CA GLY A 13 -5.13 3.22 11.14
C GLY A 13 -6.16 2.15 10.77
N VAL A 14 -5.81 1.32 9.82
CA VAL A 14 -6.63 0.19 9.35
C VAL A 14 -6.29 -1.05 10.16
N VAL A 15 -7.29 -1.69 10.76
CA VAL A 15 -7.12 -2.86 11.60
C VAL A 15 -7.91 -4.04 11.03
N ALA A 16 -7.30 -5.23 11.04
CA ALA A 16 -7.93 -6.45 10.59
C ALA A 16 -9.08 -6.86 11.54
N THR A 17 -10.29 -7.06 11.01
CA THR A 17 -11.45 -7.57 11.77
C THR A 17 -11.50 -9.08 11.85
N GLU A 18 -10.72 -9.76 11.01
CA GLU A 18 -10.55 -11.21 10.96
C GLU A 18 -9.12 -11.55 10.53
N PHE A 19 -8.77 -12.83 10.54
CA PHE A 19 -7.47 -13.30 10.05
C PHE A 19 -7.35 -13.07 8.54
N ILE A 20 -6.23 -12.49 8.09
CA ILE A 20 -5.90 -12.23 6.69
C ILE A 20 -4.66 -13.06 6.33
N PRO A 21 -4.79 -14.09 5.48
CA PRO A 21 -3.64 -14.91 5.08
C PRO A 21 -2.68 -14.14 4.15
N ALA A 22 -1.40 -14.47 4.22
CA ALA A 22 -0.40 -13.99 3.27
C ALA A 22 -0.77 -14.33 1.82
N GLY A 23 -0.72 -13.36 0.92
CA GLY A 23 -1.19 -13.46 -0.46
C GLY A 23 -2.61 -12.93 -0.68
N THR A 24 -3.30 -12.46 0.38
CA THR A 24 -4.59 -11.77 0.21
C THR A 24 -4.37 -10.38 -0.36
N ILE A 25 -5.15 -10.00 -1.38
CA ILE A 25 -5.20 -8.62 -1.90
C ILE A 25 -5.90 -7.75 -0.87
N THR A 26 -5.18 -6.75 -0.34
CA THR A 26 -5.63 -5.86 0.74
C THR A 26 -6.14 -4.53 0.24
N TRP A 27 -5.70 -4.11 -0.94
CA TRP A 27 -6.17 -2.92 -1.65
C TRP A 27 -5.99 -3.12 -3.17
N ALA A 28 -6.80 -2.46 -3.97
CA ALA A 28 -6.68 -2.42 -5.42
C ALA A 28 -7.17 -1.05 -5.94
N LEU A 29 -6.38 -0.45 -6.83
CA LEU A 29 -6.76 0.78 -7.53
C LEU A 29 -8.03 0.54 -8.35
N ASP A 30 -9.04 1.36 -8.15
CA ASP A 30 -10.31 1.29 -8.87
C ASP A 30 -10.81 2.66 -9.37
N ASN A 31 -11.97 2.66 -10.03
CA ASN A 31 -12.54 3.85 -10.65
C ASN A 31 -13.09 4.91 -9.66
N PHE A 32 -13.16 4.61 -8.36
CA PHE A 32 -13.55 5.56 -7.32
C PHE A 32 -12.34 6.30 -6.74
N ASP A 33 -11.12 5.75 -6.90
CA ASP A 33 -9.90 6.45 -6.55
C ASP A 33 -9.72 7.67 -7.44
N ARG A 34 -9.30 8.79 -6.86
CA ARG A 34 -9.14 10.05 -7.58
C ARG A 34 -7.67 10.41 -7.73
N GLU A 35 -7.30 10.70 -8.96
CA GLU A 35 -5.96 11.15 -9.31
C GLU A 35 -5.96 12.65 -9.58
N PHE A 36 -4.97 13.36 -9.01
CA PHE A 36 -4.77 14.80 -9.19
C PHE A 36 -3.33 15.06 -9.63
N SER A 37 -3.17 15.82 -10.72
CA SER A 37 -1.86 16.25 -11.17
C SER A 37 -1.21 17.24 -10.20
N PRO A 38 0.13 17.45 -10.25
CA PRO A 38 0.77 18.55 -9.52
C PRO A 38 0.17 19.92 -9.85
N ALA A 39 -0.28 20.15 -11.08
CA ALA A 39 -0.94 21.39 -11.47
C ALA A 39 -2.32 21.57 -10.82
N ASP A 40 -3.10 20.47 -10.72
CA ASP A 40 -4.37 20.50 -9.97
C ASP A 40 -4.12 20.84 -8.52
N PHE A 41 -3.14 20.19 -7.88
CA PHE A 41 -2.75 20.45 -6.50
C PHE A 41 -2.38 21.94 -6.29
N GLU A 42 -1.55 22.51 -7.13
CA GLU A 42 -1.14 23.92 -7.01
C GLU A 42 -2.33 24.88 -7.08
N SER A 43 -3.37 24.56 -7.84
CA SER A 43 -4.57 25.37 -8.02
C SER A 43 -5.57 25.28 -6.84
N MET A 44 -5.39 24.31 -5.94
CA MET A 44 -6.31 24.08 -4.81
C MET A 44 -6.11 25.10 -3.68
N ASP A 45 -7.16 25.28 -2.90
CA ASP A 45 -7.07 25.98 -1.62
C ASP A 45 -6.32 25.16 -0.55
N SER A 46 -5.97 25.81 0.56
CA SER A 46 -5.17 25.20 1.62
C SER A 46 -5.85 24.00 2.30
N ILE A 47 -7.18 23.94 2.34
CA ILE A 47 -7.93 22.83 2.95
C ILE A 47 -7.76 21.57 2.09
N HIS A 48 -8.00 21.68 0.79
CA HIS A 48 -7.85 20.55 -0.14
C HIS A 48 -6.39 20.11 -0.27
N LYS A 49 -5.43 21.03 -0.28
CA LYS A 49 -4.00 20.70 -0.23
C LYS A 49 -3.67 19.87 1.01
N GLY A 50 -4.11 20.28 2.19
CA GLY A 50 -3.89 19.54 3.43
C GLY A 50 -4.50 18.14 3.42
N ILE A 51 -5.67 17.97 2.78
CA ILE A 51 -6.28 16.63 2.61
C ILE A 51 -5.42 15.74 1.73
N LEU A 52 -4.95 16.24 0.58
CA LEU A 52 -4.12 15.44 -0.32
C LEU A 52 -2.75 15.13 0.28
N GLU A 53 -2.13 16.07 0.97
CA GLU A 53 -0.85 15.84 1.68
C GLU A 53 -0.96 14.77 2.76
N THR A 54 -2.13 14.66 3.41
CA THR A 54 -2.34 13.72 4.51
C THR A 54 -2.80 12.34 4.04
N TYR A 55 -3.68 12.26 3.05
CA TYR A 55 -4.45 11.05 2.73
C TYR A 55 -4.22 10.49 1.33
N SER A 56 -3.28 11.03 0.57
CA SER A 56 -2.94 10.48 -0.74
C SER A 56 -1.49 9.99 -0.79
N PHE A 57 -1.23 9.10 -1.72
CA PHE A 57 0.14 8.75 -2.10
C PHE A 57 0.47 9.31 -3.49
N ARG A 58 1.74 9.30 -3.88
CA ARG A 58 2.15 9.70 -5.23
C ARG A 58 2.44 8.47 -6.09
N ASN A 59 1.86 8.45 -7.28
CA ASN A 59 2.17 7.42 -8.26
C ASN A 59 3.49 7.73 -9.00
N ASN A 60 3.88 6.87 -9.94
CA ASN A 60 5.10 6.99 -10.73
C ASN A 60 5.13 8.21 -11.67
N LEU A 61 3.98 8.84 -11.93
CA LEU A 61 3.85 10.08 -12.69
C LEU A 61 3.96 11.33 -11.78
N GLY A 62 4.06 11.14 -10.48
CA GLY A 62 4.07 12.21 -9.48
C GLY A 62 2.69 12.77 -9.14
N ASN A 63 1.61 12.17 -9.64
CA ASN A 63 0.25 12.56 -9.33
C ASN A 63 -0.16 12.06 -7.95
N PHE A 64 -1.00 12.82 -7.27
CA PHE A 64 -1.60 12.42 -6.00
C PHE A 64 -2.76 11.44 -6.27
N VAL A 65 -2.75 10.30 -5.64
CA VAL A 65 -3.83 9.32 -5.67
C VAL A 65 -4.52 9.30 -4.33
N LEU A 66 -5.77 9.76 -4.29
CA LEU A 66 -6.61 9.77 -3.11
C LEU A 66 -7.53 8.56 -3.13
N CYS A 67 -7.25 7.57 -2.28
CA CYS A 67 -8.11 6.41 -2.12
C CYS A 67 -9.45 6.81 -1.50
N TRP A 68 -10.53 6.30 -2.06
CA TRP A 68 -11.89 6.54 -1.55
C TRP A 68 -12.22 5.67 -0.33
N ASP A 69 -11.56 4.53 -0.21
CA ASP A 69 -11.76 3.50 0.81
C ASP A 69 -10.82 3.66 2.03
N ASN A 70 -10.70 2.61 2.83
CA ASN A 70 -9.84 2.59 4.00
C ASN A 70 -8.34 2.63 3.67
N GLY A 71 -7.92 2.38 2.45
CA GLY A 71 -6.52 2.40 2.01
C GLY A 71 -5.80 3.69 2.39
N ARG A 72 -6.50 4.83 2.35
CA ARG A 72 -5.94 6.14 2.77
C ARG A 72 -5.55 6.26 4.25
N PHE A 73 -5.90 5.29 5.09
CA PHE A 73 -5.55 5.23 6.51
C PHE A 73 -4.53 4.12 6.84
N VAL A 74 -3.98 3.46 5.82
CA VAL A 74 -2.90 2.50 6.02
C VAL A 74 -1.63 3.26 6.37
N ASN A 75 -1.08 2.99 7.56
CA ASN A 75 0.07 3.72 8.09
C ASN A 75 1.41 3.11 7.67
N HIS A 76 2.47 3.92 7.79
CA HIS A 76 3.83 3.45 7.53
C HIS A 76 4.35 2.50 8.61
N SER A 77 5.08 1.46 8.17
CA SER A 77 5.94 0.64 9.02
C SER A 77 7.16 0.16 8.22
N PHE A 78 8.35 0.20 8.85
CA PHE A 78 9.56 -0.42 8.28
C PHE A 78 9.49 -1.96 8.31
N ASN A 79 8.57 -2.52 9.09
CA ASN A 79 8.25 -3.95 9.15
C ASN A 79 6.82 -4.20 8.66
N SER A 80 6.45 -3.56 7.56
CA SER A 80 5.12 -3.63 6.98
C SER A 80 4.65 -5.06 6.74
N ASN A 81 3.35 -5.28 6.89
CA ASN A 81 2.68 -6.55 6.59
C ASN A 81 1.95 -6.55 5.25
N CYS A 82 1.84 -5.40 4.62
CA CYS A 82 1.36 -5.23 3.26
C CYS A 82 2.45 -4.62 2.39
N ILE A 83 2.40 -4.88 1.08
CA ILE A 83 3.27 -4.27 0.07
C ILE A 83 2.47 -4.06 -1.20
N SER A 84 2.55 -2.84 -1.75
CA SER A 84 2.02 -2.52 -3.07
C SER A 84 2.84 -3.17 -4.18
N THR A 85 2.17 -3.66 -5.19
CA THR A 85 2.79 -4.24 -6.39
C THR A 85 2.90 -3.21 -7.51
N ALA A 86 3.67 -3.53 -8.56
CA ALA A 86 3.73 -2.71 -9.78
C ALA A 86 2.43 -2.79 -10.63
N TYR A 87 1.41 -3.51 -10.15
CA TYR A 87 0.18 -3.81 -10.89
C TYR A 87 -1.06 -3.13 -10.28
N ASP A 88 -0.87 -2.04 -9.52
CA ASP A 88 -1.92 -1.23 -8.90
C ASP A 88 -2.81 -2.02 -7.91
N PHE A 89 -2.20 -2.92 -7.15
CA PHE A 89 -2.82 -3.55 -5.99
C PHE A 89 -1.79 -3.86 -4.91
N GLU A 90 -2.25 -3.97 -3.69
CA GLU A 90 -1.46 -4.30 -2.51
C GLU A 90 -1.80 -5.70 -2.02
N ILE A 91 -0.82 -6.43 -1.48
CA ILE A 91 -1.01 -7.75 -0.90
C ILE A 91 -0.41 -7.87 0.51
N ALA A 92 -1.04 -8.69 1.34
CA ALA A 92 -0.46 -9.13 2.60
C ALA A 92 0.77 -10.01 2.32
N VAL A 93 1.95 -9.60 2.78
CA VAL A 93 3.21 -10.35 2.59
C VAL A 93 3.52 -11.32 3.74
N ARG A 94 2.71 -11.30 4.77
CA ARG A 94 2.66 -12.28 5.86
C ARG A 94 1.23 -12.41 6.38
N ASP A 95 0.97 -13.40 7.18
CA ASP A 95 -0.31 -13.53 7.87
C ASP A 95 -0.53 -12.34 8.81
N ILE A 96 -1.74 -11.79 8.81
CA ILE A 96 -2.17 -10.67 9.65
C ILE A 96 -3.26 -11.18 10.60
N GLN A 97 -3.03 -11.07 11.89
CA GLN A 97 -3.98 -11.54 12.89
C GLN A 97 -5.14 -10.55 13.07
N LYS A 98 -6.29 -11.07 13.50
CA LYS A 98 -7.39 -10.21 13.91
C LYS A 98 -6.93 -9.24 15.00
N GLY A 99 -7.25 -7.95 14.81
CA GLY A 99 -6.84 -6.87 15.69
C GLY A 99 -5.46 -6.29 15.36
N GLU A 100 -4.72 -6.88 14.43
CA GLU A 100 -3.45 -6.34 13.96
C GLU A 100 -3.68 -5.20 12.95
N GLN A 101 -2.86 -4.15 13.01
CA GLN A 101 -2.90 -3.05 12.06
C GLN A 101 -2.31 -3.48 10.72
N LEU A 102 -2.98 -3.14 9.62
CA LEU A 102 -2.40 -3.20 8.27
C LEU A 102 -1.44 -2.03 8.11
N THR A 103 -0.24 -2.29 7.63
CA THR A 103 0.80 -1.28 7.46
C THR A 103 1.54 -1.48 6.15
N ASP A 104 2.01 -0.38 5.58
CA ASP A 104 2.74 -0.34 4.33
C ASP A 104 4.10 0.37 4.49
N ASP A 105 5.07 0.11 3.62
CA ASP A 105 6.35 0.81 3.62
C ASP A 105 6.35 1.97 2.63
N TYR A 106 6.23 3.19 3.12
CA TYR A 106 6.15 4.38 2.26
C TYR A 106 7.41 4.67 1.43
N GLY A 107 8.47 3.89 1.60
CA GLY A 107 9.71 4.05 0.85
C GLY A 107 9.59 3.82 -0.66
N TYR A 108 8.52 3.21 -1.13
CA TYR A 108 8.22 3.05 -2.57
C TYR A 108 7.05 3.91 -3.08
N LEU A 109 6.47 4.77 -2.23
CA LEU A 109 5.32 5.61 -2.59
C LEU A 109 5.69 6.98 -3.15
N ASN A 110 6.90 7.13 -3.74
CA ASN A 110 7.37 8.36 -4.40
C ASN A 110 7.25 9.62 -3.53
N ILE A 111 7.53 9.50 -2.22
CA ILE A 111 7.56 10.66 -1.31
C ILE A 111 8.56 11.71 -1.79
N GLN A 112 8.27 12.98 -1.53
CA GLN A 112 9.12 14.10 -1.99
C GLN A 112 10.14 14.52 -0.94
N GLU A 113 9.76 14.45 0.34
CA GLU A 113 10.58 14.87 1.47
C GLU A 113 10.82 13.70 2.43
N PRO A 114 12.02 13.59 3.01
CA PRO A 114 12.28 12.56 4.02
C PRO A 114 11.40 12.76 5.25
N PHE A 115 10.94 11.66 5.85
CA PHE A 115 10.31 11.71 7.15
C PHE A 115 10.82 10.61 8.08
N ARG A 116 10.81 10.89 9.38
CA ARG A 116 11.19 9.92 10.39
C ARG A 116 9.99 9.09 10.80
N GLY A 117 10.08 7.78 10.59
CA GLY A 117 9.05 6.84 11.05
C GLY A 117 9.14 6.59 12.56
N ILE A 118 8.12 5.93 13.10
CA ILE A 118 8.09 5.49 14.49
C ILE A 118 9.24 4.52 14.77
N ASN A 119 9.74 4.53 15.98
CA ASN A 119 10.82 3.63 16.38
C ASN A 119 10.29 2.22 16.65
N GLU A 120 10.33 1.36 15.65
CA GLU A 120 9.93 -0.06 15.71
C GLU A 120 11.09 -1.01 16.04
N GLY A 121 12.22 -0.50 16.51
CA GLY A 121 13.40 -1.32 16.76
C GLY A 121 14.18 -1.71 15.50
N THR A 122 13.73 -1.35 14.30
CA THR A 122 14.39 -1.62 13.02
C THR A 122 15.66 -0.77 12.85
N LYS A 123 16.56 -1.19 11.94
CA LYS A 123 17.75 -0.39 11.59
C LYS A 123 17.38 0.89 10.86
N ARG A 124 16.41 0.82 9.95
CA ARG A 124 15.89 1.96 9.20
C ARG A 124 14.98 2.77 10.11
N LYS A 125 15.16 4.09 10.14
CA LYS A 125 14.45 5.04 11.01
C LYS A 125 13.85 6.20 10.23
N THR A 126 14.25 6.36 8.98
CA THR A 126 13.84 7.46 8.10
C THR A 126 13.50 6.89 6.75
N VAL A 127 12.43 7.35 6.18
CA VAL A 127 12.05 7.11 4.79
C VAL A 127 12.63 8.24 3.94
N TYR A 128 13.26 7.88 2.83
CA TYR A 128 13.87 8.83 1.89
C TYR A 128 13.24 8.70 0.50
N PRO A 129 13.22 9.77 -0.31
CA PRO A 129 12.68 9.75 -1.68
C PRO A 129 13.35 8.72 -2.62
N ASP A 130 14.59 8.32 -2.31
CA ASP A 130 15.34 7.35 -3.10
C ASP A 130 15.34 5.91 -2.52
N ASP A 131 14.50 5.64 -1.51
CA ASP A 131 14.45 4.33 -0.84
C ASP A 131 14.02 3.21 -1.78
N LEU A 132 13.17 3.49 -2.77
CA LEU A 132 12.82 2.51 -3.80
C LEU A 132 14.07 1.92 -4.47
N LYS A 133 15.03 2.77 -4.83
CA LYS A 133 16.29 2.33 -5.47
C LYS A 133 17.18 1.50 -4.54
N LYS A 134 17.06 1.72 -3.22
CA LYS A 134 17.91 1.05 -2.21
C LYS A 134 17.33 -0.28 -1.75
N TYR A 135 16.00 -0.36 -1.64
CA TYR A 135 15.33 -1.47 -0.93
C TYR A 135 14.41 -2.31 -1.83
N TYR A 136 14.23 -2.01 -3.12
CA TYR A 136 13.32 -2.74 -4.03
C TYR A 136 13.53 -4.25 -3.98
N LYS A 137 14.80 -4.72 -3.94
CA LYS A 137 15.10 -6.15 -3.86
C LYS A 137 14.49 -6.82 -2.62
N SER A 138 14.51 -6.12 -1.48
CA SER A 138 13.95 -6.65 -0.23
C SER A 138 12.43 -6.72 -0.28
N TRP A 139 11.76 -5.78 -0.94
CA TRP A 139 10.32 -5.81 -1.15
C TRP A 139 9.93 -6.87 -2.18
N ASP A 140 10.65 -6.97 -3.30
CA ASP A 140 10.46 -8.01 -4.31
C ASP A 140 10.61 -9.42 -3.72
N GLU A 141 11.62 -9.65 -2.88
CA GLU A 141 11.81 -10.93 -2.19
C GLU A 141 10.62 -11.30 -1.28
N LYS A 142 10.00 -10.31 -0.63
CA LYS A 142 8.79 -10.55 0.17
C LYS A 142 7.59 -10.86 -0.71
N LEU A 143 7.40 -10.11 -1.80
CA LEU A 143 6.32 -10.32 -2.77
C LEU A 143 6.44 -11.72 -3.43
N GLN A 144 7.61 -12.08 -3.93
CA GLN A 144 7.86 -13.38 -4.59
C GLN A 144 7.51 -14.58 -3.69
N LYS A 145 7.75 -14.48 -2.38
CA LYS A 145 7.44 -15.55 -1.41
C LYS A 145 5.94 -15.84 -1.28
N VAL A 146 5.09 -14.88 -1.59
CA VAL A 146 3.64 -14.99 -1.35
C VAL A 146 2.80 -14.85 -2.63
N PHE A 147 3.34 -14.31 -3.71
CA PHE A 147 2.61 -14.00 -4.93
C PHE A 147 1.89 -15.23 -5.51
N HIS A 148 2.53 -16.39 -5.48
CA HIS A 148 1.94 -17.66 -5.94
C HIS A 148 0.69 -18.09 -5.16
N LYS A 149 0.45 -17.51 -3.97
CA LYS A 149 -0.74 -17.81 -3.16
C LYS A 149 -1.98 -17.06 -3.62
N ILE A 150 -1.82 -15.92 -4.33
CA ILE A 150 -2.95 -15.05 -4.72
C ILE A 150 -4.07 -15.85 -5.38
N PRO A 151 -3.85 -16.64 -6.45
CA PRO A 151 -4.93 -17.36 -7.12
C PRO A 151 -5.44 -18.57 -6.33
N THR A 152 -4.77 -18.97 -5.25
CA THR A 152 -5.18 -20.12 -4.42
C THR A 152 -6.10 -19.72 -3.26
N LEU A 153 -6.23 -18.44 -2.99
CA LEU A 153 -7.03 -17.87 -1.90
C LEU A 153 -8.35 -17.31 -2.44
N LYS A 154 -9.38 -17.30 -1.58
CA LYS A 154 -10.58 -16.50 -1.82
C LYS A 154 -10.20 -15.03 -1.64
N GLN A 155 -10.14 -14.28 -2.74
CA GLN A 155 -9.78 -12.87 -2.72
C GLN A 155 -11.03 -12.00 -2.47
N PRO A 156 -11.06 -11.20 -1.38
CA PRO A 156 -12.22 -10.36 -1.08
C PRO A 156 -12.41 -9.23 -2.09
N LEU A 157 -11.33 -8.77 -2.74
CA LEU A 157 -11.33 -7.69 -3.72
C LEU A 157 -11.23 -8.19 -5.17
N ARG A 158 -11.52 -9.49 -5.43
CA ARG A 158 -11.42 -10.08 -6.78
C ARG A 158 -12.20 -9.30 -7.84
N GLU A 159 -13.38 -8.79 -7.48
CA GLU A 159 -14.26 -8.06 -8.39
C GLU A 159 -13.70 -6.69 -8.83
N LEU A 160 -12.77 -6.11 -8.08
CA LEU A 160 -12.07 -4.87 -8.44
C LEU A 160 -10.91 -5.11 -9.40
N ILE A 161 -10.46 -6.36 -9.54
CA ILE A 161 -9.38 -6.74 -10.45
C ILE A 161 -9.98 -7.15 -11.79
N SER A 162 -9.58 -6.45 -12.87
CA SER A 162 -10.02 -6.81 -14.22
C SER A 162 -9.61 -8.23 -14.61
N GLU A 163 -10.34 -8.88 -15.53
CA GLU A 163 -9.99 -10.22 -16.00
C GLU A 163 -8.60 -10.25 -16.66
N GLU A 164 -8.21 -9.20 -17.39
CA GLU A 164 -6.88 -9.09 -17.97
C GLU A 164 -5.79 -9.09 -16.89
N LYS A 165 -5.96 -8.27 -15.85
CA LYS A 165 -5.04 -8.20 -14.71
C LYS A 165 -5.01 -9.51 -13.93
N TRP A 166 -6.16 -10.17 -13.76
CA TRP A 166 -6.23 -11.47 -13.09
C TRP A 166 -5.49 -12.57 -13.85
N ASN A 167 -5.66 -12.65 -15.16
CA ASN A 167 -4.94 -13.60 -16.00
C ASN A 167 -3.42 -13.39 -15.89
N MET A 168 -2.97 -12.15 -15.87
CA MET A 168 -1.56 -11.81 -15.63
C MET A 168 -1.09 -12.28 -14.25
N ILE A 169 -1.87 -12.08 -13.20
CA ILE A 169 -1.56 -12.58 -11.85
C ILE A 169 -1.39 -14.10 -11.86
N GLU A 170 -2.28 -14.83 -12.52
CA GLU A 170 -2.19 -16.28 -12.64
C GLU A 170 -0.97 -16.72 -13.43
N GLU A 171 -0.60 -16.03 -14.51
CA GLU A 171 0.61 -16.30 -15.28
C GLU A 171 1.87 -16.13 -14.44
N ILE A 172 1.97 -15.03 -13.69
CA ILE A 172 3.12 -14.77 -12.78
C ILE A 172 3.14 -15.80 -11.66
N ALA A 173 2.02 -16.09 -11.02
CA ALA A 173 1.91 -17.04 -9.93
C ALA A 173 2.32 -18.46 -10.36
N ASN A 174 2.11 -18.82 -11.63
CA ASN A 174 2.49 -20.10 -12.22
C ASN A 174 3.89 -20.10 -12.87
N GLY A 175 4.66 -19.02 -12.73
CA GLY A 175 6.01 -18.88 -13.30
C GLY A 175 6.05 -18.83 -14.84
N LYS A 176 4.95 -18.44 -15.48
CA LYS A 176 4.85 -18.29 -16.95
C LYS A 176 5.20 -16.88 -17.40
N ARG A 177 5.32 -15.95 -16.46
CA ARG A 177 5.66 -14.53 -16.65
C ARG A 177 6.48 -14.04 -15.47
N GLU A 178 7.43 -13.12 -15.73
CA GLU A 178 8.19 -12.40 -14.70
C GLU A 178 7.49 -11.12 -14.28
#